data_5801cebde8a85033dc4c0b9404516015
#
_entry.id   5801cebde8a85033dc4c0b9404516015
#
_cell.length_a   1.000
_cell.length_b   1.000
_cell.length_c   1.000
_cell.angle_alpha   90.00
_cell.angle_beta   90.00
_cell.angle_gamma   90.00
#
_symmetry.space_group_name_H-M   'P 1'
#
loop_
_entity.id
_entity.type
_entity.pdbx_description
1 polymer ?
#
loop_
_entity_poly.entity_id
_entity_poly.type
_entity_poly.pdbx_seq_one_letter_code
_entity_poly.pdbx_strand_id
1 'polypeptide(L)'
;MKNKLSITRTDIFNFKSKTECDKYIASHKEFMQALEVEGIQEIHWVRATPKSLLIFSILKSKEHADVIKGIANKWREQHDFGIHDTLIFDGELIGSFRN
;
A
#
# COMPACT_ATOMS: atom_id res chain seq x y z
N MET A 1 -26.87 -15.51 -3.66
CA MET A 1 -25.84 -14.93 -2.81
C MET A 1 -24.98 -13.96 -3.58
N LYS A 2 -24.71 -12.82 -3.01
CA LYS A 2 -23.93 -11.80 -3.66
C LYS A 2 -22.46 -11.88 -3.19
N ASN A 3 -21.54 -12.04 -4.12
CA ASN A 3 -20.12 -12.03 -3.81
C ASN A 3 -19.63 -10.60 -3.71
N LYS A 4 -18.92 -10.31 -2.64
CA LYS A 4 -18.26 -9.02 -2.50
C LYS A 4 -16.99 -9.03 -3.35
N LEU A 5 -16.79 -7.95 -4.11
CA LEU A 5 -15.58 -7.77 -4.85
C LEU A 5 -14.44 -7.35 -3.90
N SER A 6 -13.25 -7.85 -4.19
CA SER A 6 -12.07 -7.37 -3.48
C SER A 6 -11.80 -5.93 -3.88
N ILE A 7 -11.24 -5.18 -2.94
CA ILE A 7 -10.85 -3.79 -3.17
C ILE A 7 -9.35 -3.77 -3.44
N THR A 8 -8.96 -3.01 -4.43
CA THR A 8 -7.55 -2.76 -4.68
C THR A 8 -7.18 -1.39 -4.14
N ARG A 9 -5.95 -1.25 -3.68
CA ARG A 9 -5.39 0.05 -3.32
C ARG A 9 -4.07 0.22 -4.01
N THR A 10 -3.92 1.35 -4.68
CA THR A 10 -2.66 1.74 -5.31
C THR A 10 -2.12 2.95 -4.59
N ASP A 11 -0.92 2.83 -4.07
CA ASP A 11 -0.19 3.93 -3.45
C ASP A 11 1.00 4.26 -4.34
N ILE A 12 1.16 5.53 -4.68
CA ILE A 12 2.33 5.99 -5.41
C ILE A 12 3.00 7.06 -4.57
N PHE A 13 4.25 6.83 -4.21
CA PHE A 13 5.04 7.77 -3.42
C PHE A 13 6.27 8.19 -4.19
N ASN A 14 6.49 9.50 -4.26
CA ASN A 14 7.73 10.06 -4.79
C ASN A 14 8.53 10.63 -3.64
N PHE A 15 9.81 10.27 -3.59
CA PHE A 15 10.70 10.64 -2.49
C PHE A 15 11.72 11.68 -2.95
N LYS A 16 12.30 12.38 -1.99
CA LYS A 16 13.33 13.39 -2.27
C LYS A 16 14.61 12.75 -2.80
N SER A 17 14.89 11.51 -2.41
CA SER A 17 16.10 10.80 -2.83
C SER A 17 15.86 9.30 -2.91
N LYS A 18 16.77 8.60 -3.59
CA LYS A 18 16.76 7.13 -3.64
C LYS A 18 16.94 6.54 -2.24
N THR A 19 17.82 7.12 -1.43
CA THR A 19 18.08 6.65 -0.07
C THR A 19 16.80 6.67 0.77
N GLU A 20 16.04 7.75 0.69
CA GLU A 20 14.77 7.86 1.41
C GLU A 20 13.74 6.85 0.90
N CYS A 21 13.68 6.64 -0.40
CA CYS A 21 12.82 5.61 -1.00
C CYS A 21 13.19 4.22 -0.46
N ASP A 22 14.49 3.89 -0.46
CA ASP A 22 14.97 2.60 0.04
C ASP A 22 14.62 2.39 1.51
N LYS A 23 14.76 3.42 2.33
CA LYS A 23 14.40 3.36 3.75
C LYS A 23 12.91 3.13 3.94
N TYR A 24 12.09 3.80 3.15
CA TYR A 24 10.65 3.62 3.24
C TYR A 24 10.25 2.18 2.86
N ILE A 25 10.82 1.66 1.79
CA ILE A 25 10.54 0.29 1.36
C ILE A 25 10.83 -0.70 2.49
N ALA A 26 12.02 -0.60 3.09
CA ALA A 26 12.42 -1.49 4.17
C ALA A 26 11.49 -1.34 5.38
N SER A 27 11.19 -0.12 5.78
CA SER A 27 10.33 0.17 6.93
C SER A 27 8.89 -0.29 6.69
N HIS A 28 8.37 -0.07 5.49
CA HIS A 28 7.00 -0.46 5.16
C HIS A 28 6.83 -1.98 5.14
N LYS A 29 7.81 -2.70 4.58
CA LYS A 29 7.79 -4.16 4.60
C LYS A 29 7.78 -4.69 6.02
N GLU A 30 8.63 -4.13 6.87
CA GLU A 30 8.71 -4.51 8.29
C GLU A 30 7.40 -4.20 9.00
N PHE A 31 6.83 -3.01 8.77
CA PHE A 31 5.56 -2.61 9.34
C PHE A 31 4.45 -3.59 8.93
N MET A 32 4.36 -3.94 7.65
CA MET A 32 3.32 -4.85 7.17
C MET A 32 3.49 -6.26 7.71
N GLN A 33 4.72 -6.73 7.89
CA GLN A 33 4.98 -8.05 8.46
C GLN A 33 4.58 -8.13 9.93
N ALA A 34 4.71 -7.03 10.67
CA ALA A 34 4.35 -6.96 12.08
C ALA A 34 2.87 -6.68 12.29
N LEU A 35 2.16 -6.29 11.25
CA LEU A 35 0.77 -5.87 11.35
C LEU A 35 -0.17 -7.07 11.46
N GLU A 36 -0.85 -7.19 12.60
CA GLU A 36 -1.81 -8.25 12.84
C GLU A 36 -3.22 -7.77 12.52
N VAL A 37 -3.49 -7.58 11.23
CA VAL A 37 -4.77 -7.07 10.75
C VAL A 37 -5.31 -8.01 9.68
N GLU A 38 -6.59 -8.32 9.76
CA GLU A 38 -7.27 -9.12 8.75
C GLU A 38 -7.54 -8.31 7.49
N GLY A 39 -7.72 -9.01 6.40
CA GLY A 39 -8.26 -8.43 5.18
C GLY A 39 -7.23 -8.09 4.11
N ILE A 40 -5.94 -8.27 4.38
CA ILE A 40 -4.91 -8.08 3.37
C ILE A 40 -4.71 -9.41 2.65
N GLN A 41 -5.04 -9.46 1.36
CA GLN A 41 -4.89 -10.66 0.56
C GLN A 41 -3.56 -10.71 -0.17
N GLU A 42 -3.12 -9.56 -0.70
CA GLU A 42 -1.84 -9.45 -1.41
C GLU A 42 -1.29 -8.04 -1.25
N ILE A 43 0.02 -7.94 -1.24
CA ILE A 43 0.72 -6.65 -1.33
C ILE A 43 1.93 -6.86 -2.23
N HIS A 44 2.12 -5.93 -3.16
CA HIS A 44 3.27 -5.91 -4.05
C HIS A 44 3.94 -4.54 -3.98
N TRP A 45 5.24 -4.53 -3.89
CA TRP A 45 6.05 -3.32 -3.91
C TRP A 45 6.77 -3.26 -5.25
N VAL A 46 6.57 -2.18 -5.98
CA VAL A 46 7.19 -2.00 -7.30
C VAL A 46 8.02 -0.71 -7.28
N ARG A 47 9.29 -0.84 -7.60
CA ARG A 47 10.14 0.34 -7.79
C ARG A 47 9.91 0.88 -9.20
N ALA A 48 9.20 1.98 -9.29
CA ALA A 48 8.89 2.58 -10.59
C ALA A 48 10.07 3.39 -11.14
N THR A 49 10.75 4.14 -10.25
CA THR A 49 12.00 4.85 -10.53
C THR A 49 12.87 4.76 -9.28
N PRO A 50 14.15 5.20 -9.32
CA PRO A 50 14.97 5.20 -8.11
C PRO A 50 14.33 5.94 -6.93
N LYS A 51 13.51 6.95 -7.20
CA LYS A 51 12.87 7.77 -6.18
C LYS A 51 11.37 7.51 -6.04
N SER A 52 10.81 6.56 -6.77
CA SER A 52 9.36 6.35 -6.81
C SER A 52 9.01 4.91 -6.49
N LEU A 53 8.04 4.75 -5.61
CA LEU A 53 7.52 3.45 -5.18
C LEU A 53 6.05 3.37 -5.49
N LEU A 54 5.64 2.25 -6.08
CA LEU A 54 4.24 1.91 -6.22
C LEU A 54 3.96 0.70 -5.32
N ILE A 55 2.91 0.80 -4.51
CA ILE A 55 2.44 -0.32 -3.71
C ILE A 55 1.05 -0.68 -4.21
N PHE A 56 0.88 -1.93 -4.59
CA PHE A 56 -0.40 -2.45 -5.03
C PHE A 56 -0.89 -3.49 -4.05
N SER A 57 -2.08 -3.26 -3.48
CA SER A 57 -2.66 -4.15 -2.48
C SER A 57 -4.01 -4.66 -2.94
N ILE A 58 -4.31 -5.91 -2.59
CA ILE A 58 -5.64 -6.48 -2.76
C ILE A 58 -6.19 -6.74 -1.37
N LEU A 59 -7.34 -6.15 -1.08
CA LEU A 59 -7.96 -6.15 0.24
C LEU A 59 -9.33 -6.82 0.15
N LYS A 60 -9.70 -7.50 1.23
CA LYS A 60 -10.90 -8.33 1.26
C LYS A 60 -12.20 -7.53 1.05
N SER A 61 -12.27 -6.33 1.59
CA SER A 61 -13.48 -5.50 1.52
C SER A 61 -13.14 -4.03 1.75
N LYS A 62 -14.11 -3.17 1.48
CA LYS A 62 -13.97 -1.73 1.74
C LYS A 62 -13.76 -1.46 3.23
N GLU A 63 -14.45 -2.18 4.09
CA GLU A 63 -14.32 -2.00 5.55
C GLU A 63 -12.89 -2.31 6.00
N HIS A 64 -12.32 -3.39 5.50
CA HIS A 64 -10.90 -3.73 5.79
C HIS A 64 -9.97 -2.66 5.24
N ALA A 65 -10.24 -2.19 4.02
CA ALA A 65 -9.43 -1.16 3.40
C ALA A 65 -9.42 0.13 4.22
N ASP A 66 -10.56 0.53 4.76
CA ASP A 66 -10.67 1.74 5.57
C ASP A 66 -9.90 1.61 6.89
N VAL A 67 -9.97 0.46 7.55
CA VAL A 67 -9.23 0.20 8.78
C VAL A 67 -7.73 0.25 8.52
N ILE A 68 -7.27 -0.42 7.47
CA ILE A 68 -5.86 -0.48 7.11
C ILE A 68 -5.35 0.91 6.74
N LYS A 69 -6.15 1.70 6.02
CA LYS A 69 -5.81 3.07 5.66
C LYS A 69 -5.56 3.93 6.90
N GLY A 70 -6.42 3.82 7.90
CA GLY A 70 -6.25 4.55 9.15
C GLY A 70 -4.96 4.20 9.87
N ILE A 71 -4.66 2.91 9.95
CA ILE A 71 -3.44 2.42 10.60
C ILE A 71 -2.20 2.89 9.83
N ALA A 72 -2.21 2.77 8.51
CA ALA A 72 -1.08 3.16 7.68
C ALA A 72 -0.82 4.67 7.72
N ASN A 73 -1.89 5.47 7.69
CA ASN A 73 -1.76 6.93 7.78
C ASN A 73 -1.13 7.33 9.12
N LYS A 74 -1.57 6.72 10.21
CA LYS A 74 -1.04 7.00 11.54
C LYS A 74 0.44 6.64 11.63
N TRP A 75 0.81 5.51 11.06
CA TRP A 75 2.19 5.07 11.01
C TRP A 75 3.06 6.07 10.23
N ARG A 76 2.60 6.53 9.06
CA ARG A 76 3.35 7.51 8.27
C ARG A 76 3.51 8.84 8.98
N GLU A 77 2.50 9.28 9.73
CA GLU A 77 2.56 10.53 10.47
C GLU A 77 3.62 10.54 11.57
N GLN A 78 3.97 9.36 12.08
CA GLN A 78 4.95 9.22 13.16
C GLN A 78 6.40 9.28 12.67
N HIS A 79 6.62 9.34 11.36
CA HIS A 79 7.96 9.27 10.78
C HIS A 79 8.11 10.26 9.64
N ASP A 80 9.31 10.82 9.51
CA ASP A 80 9.66 11.63 8.33
C ASP A 80 10.36 10.73 7.33
N PHE A 81 9.66 10.36 6.28
CA PHE A 81 10.20 9.47 5.25
C PHE A 81 10.73 10.20 4.02
N GLY A 82 10.72 11.53 4.03
CA GLY A 82 11.15 12.31 2.88
C GLY A 82 10.24 12.15 1.66
N ILE A 83 8.96 11.94 1.90
CA ILE A 83 7.96 11.85 0.84
C ILE A 83 7.72 13.23 0.25
N HIS A 84 7.91 13.35 -1.07
CA HIS A 84 7.71 14.59 -1.79
C HIS A 84 6.26 14.76 -2.21
N ASP A 85 5.65 13.73 -2.80
CA ASP A 85 4.24 13.73 -3.09
C ASP A 85 3.68 12.30 -3.05
N THR A 86 2.36 12.22 -2.94
CA THR A 86 1.65 10.96 -2.73
C THR A 86 0.37 10.96 -3.55
N LEU A 87 0.09 9.82 -4.17
CA LEU A 87 -1.20 9.56 -4.81
C LEU A 87 -1.69 8.20 -4.31
N ILE A 88 -2.89 8.16 -3.72
CA ILE A 88 -3.49 6.94 -3.22
C ILE A 88 -4.91 6.86 -3.74
N PHE A 89 -5.26 5.73 -4.34
CA PHE A 89 -6.63 5.50 -4.79
C PHE A 89 -7.03 4.05 -4.65
N ASP A 90 -8.32 3.83 -4.45
CA ASP A 90 -8.91 2.51 -4.33
C ASP A 90 -9.74 2.20 -5.57
N GLY A 91 -9.87 0.91 -5.86
CA GLY A 91 -10.71 0.43 -6.95
C GLY A 91 -11.28 -0.94 -6.62
N GLU A 92 -12.13 -1.44 -7.52
CA GLU A 92 -12.66 -2.79 -7.39
C GLU A 92 -11.88 -3.72 -8.29
N LEU A 93 -11.56 -4.89 -7.79
CA LEU A 93 -10.92 -5.92 -8.60
C LEU A 93 -12.00 -6.60 -9.45
N ILE A 94 -12.02 -6.30 -10.74
CA ILE A 94 -13.08 -6.79 -11.64
C ILE A 94 -12.64 -7.97 -12.50
N GLY A 95 -11.40 -8.38 -12.41
CA GLY A 95 -10.91 -9.52 -13.18
C GLY A 95 -9.45 -9.80 -12.91
N SER A 96 -9.05 -11.03 -13.19
CA SER A 96 -7.66 -11.47 -13.07
C SER A 96 -7.37 -12.52 -14.14
N PHE A 97 -6.14 -12.54 -14.60
CA PHE A 97 -5.68 -13.54 -15.53
C PHE A 97 -4.34 -14.11 -15.02
N ARG A 98 -4.22 -15.41 -15.06
CA ARG A 98 -2.98 -16.10 -14.70
C ARG A 98 -2.65 -17.15 -15.76
N ASN A 99 -1.39 -17.25 -16.10
CA ASN A 99 -0.88 -18.31 -16.95
C ASN A 99 -0.73 -19.62 -16.16
#